data_3abbbf3f0ccfc18b66e83033d50f61a4
#
_entry.id   3abbbf3f0ccfc18b66e83033d50f61a4
#
_cell.length_a   1.000
_cell.length_b   1.000
_cell.length_c   1.000
_cell.angle_alpha   90.00
_cell.angle_beta   90.00
_cell.angle_gamma   90.00
#
_symmetry.space_group_name_H-M   'P 1'
#
loop_
_entity.id
_entity.type
_entity.pdbx_description
1 polymer ?
#
loop_
_entity_poly.entity_id
_entity_poly.type
_entity_poly.pdbx_seq_one_letter_code
_entity_poly.pdbx_strand_id
1 'polypeptide(L)'
;MQYRYAHNQNYEDFASGRVLYHKSGLATFPVRLAIEIMGRCLQYVDKEKLSIYDPMCGEAYLLTVVGFFYGDRLQEIYGSDLNEEALEFARKNLTLLTEGGLSKRREELTELIRLYEKESHKGALLSLENLRGKLTTPIPTHIFHQNAFYLVEDEEPIFKADLILTDLPYGNLVGWEGKQGNSMEKFFEALTTKISEDGIIAIISDKGQKFTHSGFQRKEKF
;
A
#
# COMPACT_ATOMS: atom_id res chain seq x y z
N MET A 1 6.66 19.85 6.78
CA MET A 1 6.91 18.83 5.75
C MET A 1 6.78 19.49 4.39
N GLN A 2 7.80 19.40 3.52
CA GLN A 2 7.77 19.97 2.17
C GLN A 2 7.62 18.84 1.16
N TYR A 3 6.51 18.84 0.41
CA TYR A 3 6.24 17.90 -0.67
C TYR A 3 7.05 18.30 -1.92
N ARG A 4 7.76 17.34 -2.55
CA ARG A 4 8.57 17.53 -3.75
C ARG A 4 7.99 16.82 -4.96
N TYR A 5 7.33 15.68 -4.74
CA TYR A 5 6.84 14.77 -5.79
C TYR A 5 5.31 14.76 -5.90
N ALA A 6 4.60 15.12 -4.82
CA ALA A 6 3.16 15.14 -4.79
C ALA A 6 2.60 16.55 -4.93
N HIS A 7 1.98 16.85 -6.08
CA HIS A 7 1.34 18.12 -6.33
C HIS A 7 0.17 18.38 -5.34
N ASN A 8 -0.11 19.67 -5.10
CA ASN A 8 -1.28 20.07 -4.35
C ASN A 8 -2.49 20.12 -5.29
N GLN A 9 -3.26 19.04 -5.33
CA GLN A 9 -4.44 18.90 -6.17
C GLN A 9 -5.55 18.14 -5.43
N ASN A 10 -6.73 18.06 -6.02
CA ASN A 10 -7.82 17.25 -5.51
C ASN A 10 -7.54 15.76 -5.75
N TYR A 11 -7.64 14.94 -4.70
CA TYR A 11 -7.49 13.48 -4.72
C TYR A 11 -8.78 12.77 -4.33
N GLU A 12 -9.94 13.44 -4.42
CA GLU A 12 -11.22 12.89 -3.95
C GLU A 12 -11.64 11.60 -4.67
N ASP A 13 -11.15 11.33 -5.88
CA ASP A 13 -11.41 10.09 -6.61
C ASP A 13 -10.93 8.85 -5.82
N PHE A 14 -9.95 9.03 -4.95
CA PHE A 14 -9.42 8.01 -4.05
C PHE A 14 -10.08 8.02 -2.67
N ALA A 15 -11.09 8.86 -2.43
CA ALA A 15 -11.75 8.90 -1.12
C ALA A 15 -12.32 7.52 -0.77
N SER A 16 -12.16 7.15 0.52
CA SER A 16 -12.59 5.85 1.03
C SER A 16 -14.08 5.58 0.78
N GLY A 17 -14.38 4.38 0.33
CA GLY A 17 -15.76 3.99 0.02
C GLY A 17 -16.35 4.62 -1.25
N ARG A 18 -15.60 5.44 -2.00
CA ARG A 18 -16.05 5.98 -3.29
C ARG A 18 -15.86 4.93 -4.40
N VAL A 19 -14.65 4.74 -4.88
CA VAL A 19 -14.31 3.67 -5.82
C VAL A 19 -13.60 2.55 -5.08
N LEU A 20 -12.56 2.86 -4.30
CA LEU A 20 -11.82 1.90 -3.52
C LEU A 20 -12.73 1.27 -2.45
N TYR A 21 -12.61 -0.04 -2.30
CA TYR A 21 -13.33 -0.77 -1.27
C TYR A 21 -12.74 -0.45 0.10
N HIS A 22 -13.62 -0.26 1.07
CA HIS A 22 -13.20 0.15 2.40
C HIS A 22 -14.22 -0.29 3.46
N LYS A 23 -13.73 -0.81 4.57
CA LYS A 23 -14.55 -1.11 5.73
C LYS A 23 -14.81 0.18 6.51
N SER A 24 -16.07 0.48 6.73
CA SER A 24 -16.48 1.68 7.47
C SER A 24 -15.80 1.78 8.84
N GLY A 25 -15.33 3.00 9.17
CA GLY A 25 -14.74 3.31 10.48
C GLY A 25 -13.21 3.16 10.57
N LEU A 26 -12.54 2.68 9.52
CA LEU A 26 -11.09 2.67 9.46
C LEU A 26 -10.55 3.98 8.84
N ALA A 27 -9.37 4.42 9.26
CA ALA A 27 -8.67 5.53 8.64
C ALA A 27 -7.96 5.06 7.37
N THR A 28 -8.04 5.85 6.30
CA THR A 28 -7.28 5.60 5.07
C THR A 28 -5.99 6.39 5.05
N PHE A 29 -4.98 5.84 4.39
CA PHE A 29 -3.70 6.50 4.24
C PHE A 29 -3.84 7.75 3.34
N PRO A 30 -3.21 8.93 3.68
CA PRO A 30 -3.32 10.13 2.86
C PRO A 30 -2.70 9.93 1.47
N VAL A 31 -3.50 10.07 0.41
CA VAL A 31 -3.09 9.84 -1.00
C VAL A 31 -1.86 10.67 -1.37
N ARG A 32 -1.88 11.96 -1.04
CA ARG A 32 -0.76 12.86 -1.32
C ARG A 32 0.53 12.41 -0.64
N LEU A 33 0.44 11.86 0.56
CA LEU A 33 1.58 11.33 1.30
C LEU A 33 2.12 10.06 0.63
N ALA A 34 1.26 9.15 0.18
CA ALA A 34 1.65 7.96 -0.56
C ALA A 34 2.47 8.31 -1.82
N ILE A 35 1.99 9.28 -2.61
CA ILE A 35 2.68 9.76 -3.81
C ILE A 35 4.05 10.36 -3.44
N GLU A 36 4.11 11.18 -2.40
CA GLU A 36 5.36 11.81 -1.96
C GLU A 36 6.40 10.77 -1.52
N ILE A 37 5.99 9.80 -0.69
CA ILE A 37 6.89 8.75 -0.21
C ILE A 37 7.42 7.92 -1.36
N MET A 38 6.54 7.47 -2.26
CA MET A 38 6.95 6.70 -3.42
C MET A 38 7.93 7.49 -4.30
N GLY A 39 7.63 8.76 -4.59
CA GLY A 39 8.53 9.63 -5.35
C GLY A 39 9.92 9.79 -4.72
N ARG A 40 10.00 9.83 -3.37
CA ARG A 40 11.28 9.85 -2.64
C ARG A 40 12.01 8.53 -2.74
N CYS A 41 11.32 7.40 -2.58
CA CYS A 41 11.92 6.07 -2.68
C CYS A 41 12.56 5.84 -4.05
N LEU A 42 11.90 6.30 -5.13
CA LEU A 42 12.40 6.17 -6.50
C LEU A 42 13.73 6.91 -6.76
N GLN A 43 14.14 7.82 -5.89
CA GLN A 43 15.46 8.48 -6.00
C GLN A 43 16.62 7.57 -5.56
N TYR A 44 16.30 6.48 -4.88
CA TYR A 44 17.28 5.54 -4.32
C TYR A 44 17.26 4.18 -5.00
N VAL A 45 16.34 3.94 -5.94
CA VAL A 45 16.22 2.68 -6.68
C VAL A 45 16.58 2.90 -8.14
N ASP A 46 17.68 2.32 -8.57
CA ASP A 46 18.16 2.38 -9.98
C ASP A 46 17.61 1.18 -10.78
N LYS A 47 16.27 1.13 -10.91
CA LYS A 47 15.56 0.13 -11.73
C LYS A 47 14.46 0.81 -12.52
N GLU A 48 14.26 0.38 -13.77
CA GLU A 48 13.16 0.86 -14.60
C GLU A 48 11.82 0.42 -14.02
N LYS A 49 11.71 -0.84 -13.66
CA LYS A 49 10.54 -1.41 -12.95
C LYS A 49 11.00 -2.10 -11.68
N LEU A 50 10.19 -2.02 -10.65
CA LEU A 50 10.49 -2.55 -9.33
C LEU A 50 9.33 -3.36 -8.75
N SER A 51 9.66 -4.34 -7.93
CA SER A 51 8.70 -5.08 -7.11
C SER A 51 8.53 -4.37 -5.77
N ILE A 52 7.26 -4.12 -5.38
CA ILE A 52 6.92 -3.47 -4.11
C ILE A 52 6.23 -4.45 -3.16
N TYR A 53 6.53 -4.34 -1.86
CA TYR A 53 5.91 -5.15 -0.81
C TYR A 53 5.46 -4.30 0.37
N ASP A 54 4.24 -4.56 0.85
CA ASP A 54 3.75 -4.05 2.14
C ASP A 54 3.41 -5.24 3.05
N PRO A 55 4.21 -5.50 4.11
CA PRO A 55 4.00 -6.61 5.04
C PRO A 55 2.86 -6.40 6.05
N MET A 56 2.23 -5.23 6.07
CA MET A 56 1.08 -4.87 6.90
C MET A 56 0.06 -4.07 6.08
N CYS A 57 -0.31 -4.63 4.92
CA CYS A 57 -1.01 -3.88 3.87
C CYS A 57 -2.46 -3.53 4.21
N GLY A 58 -3.05 -4.14 5.24
CA GLY A 58 -4.44 -3.97 5.57
C GLY A 58 -5.34 -4.22 4.36
N GLU A 59 -6.14 -3.24 3.97
CA GLU A 59 -6.99 -3.27 2.78
C GLU A 59 -6.23 -2.95 1.47
N ALA A 60 -4.89 -2.90 1.50
CA ALA A 60 -3.99 -2.52 0.41
C ALA A 60 -4.30 -1.13 -0.21
N TYR A 61 -4.84 -0.20 0.58
CA TYR A 61 -5.16 1.14 0.11
C TYR A 61 -3.90 1.87 -0.40
N LEU A 62 -2.82 1.84 0.39
CA LEU A 62 -1.53 2.44 0.03
C LEU A 62 -0.98 1.85 -1.27
N LEU A 63 -0.93 0.53 -1.39
CA LEU A 63 -0.46 -0.17 -2.59
C LEU A 63 -1.32 0.15 -3.82
N THR A 64 -2.65 0.25 -3.64
CA THR A 64 -3.57 0.59 -4.74
C THR A 64 -3.35 2.01 -5.24
N VAL A 65 -3.18 2.99 -4.33
CA VAL A 65 -2.83 4.36 -4.69
C VAL A 65 -1.50 4.41 -5.44
N VAL A 66 -0.49 3.72 -4.94
CA VAL A 66 0.83 3.63 -5.60
C VAL A 66 0.68 3.00 -6.99
N GLY A 67 -0.12 1.95 -7.15
CA GLY A 67 -0.40 1.31 -8.44
C GLY A 67 -1.00 2.26 -9.47
N PHE A 68 -1.95 3.12 -9.08
CA PHE A 68 -2.54 4.12 -9.98
C PHE A 68 -1.59 5.26 -10.38
N PHE A 69 -0.67 5.66 -9.51
CA PHE A 69 0.22 6.80 -9.80
C PHE A 69 1.56 6.39 -10.37
N TYR A 70 2.02 5.18 -10.10
CA TYR A 70 3.35 4.70 -10.47
C TYR A 70 3.33 3.33 -11.15
N GLY A 71 2.19 2.91 -11.72
CA GLY A 71 2.02 1.59 -12.32
C GLY A 71 3.06 1.27 -13.39
N ASP A 72 3.47 2.25 -14.20
CA ASP A 72 4.52 2.07 -15.23
C ASP A 72 5.90 1.75 -14.63
N ARG A 73 6.11 2.06 -13.33
CA ARG A 73 7.33 1.78 -12.59
C ARG A 73 7.26 0.48 -11.79
N LEU A 74 6.10 -0.20 -11.81
CA LEU A 74 5.90 -1.42 -11.03
C LEU A 74 5.98 -2.66 -11.92
N GLN A 75 6.74 -3.65 -11.45
CA GLN A 75 6.81 -4.99 -12.01
C GLN A 75 5.79 -5.91 -11.34
N GLU A 76 5.72 -5.89 -10.01
CA GLU A 76 4.85 -6.72 -9.20
C GLU A 76 4.49 -6.01 -7.89
N ILE A 77 3.32 -6.32 -7.36
CA ILE A 77 2.84 -5.83 -6.06
C ILE A 77 2.59 -7.01 -5.13
N TYR A 78 3.25 -7.00 -3.98
CA TYR A 78 3.05 -7.95 -2.89
C TYR A 78 2.44 -7.25 -1.69
N GLY A 79 1.48 -7.90 -1.04
CA GLY A 79 0.91 -7.41 0.21
C GLY A 79 0.55 -8.56 1.13
N SER A 80 0.81 -8.39 2.41
CA SER A 80 0.37 -9.34 3.43
C SER A 80 -0.17 -8.63 4.66
N ASP A 81 -1.00 -9.33 5.40
CA ASP A 81 -1.53 -8.87 6.68
C ASP A 81 -1.94 -10.08 7.52
N LEU A 82 -2.11 -9.89 8.83
CA LEU A 82 -2.68 -10.88 9.75
C LEU A 82 -4.20 -10.93 9.71
N ASN A 83 -4.85 -9.88 9.21
CA ASN A 83 -6.30 -9.75 9.19
C ASN A 83 -6.87 -10.25 7.86
N GLU A 84 -7.38 -11.48 7.84
CA GLU A 84 -8.00 -12.09 6.65
C GLU A 84 -9.15 -11.26 6.08
N GLU A 85 -9.96 -10.62 6.92
CA GLU A 85 -11.05 -9.75 6.44
C GLU A 85 -10.48 -8.55 5.66
N ALA A 86 -9.39 -7.94 6.15
CA ALA A 86 -8.71 -6.86 5.43
C ALA A 86 -8.13 -7.35 4.10
N LEU A 87 -7.57 -8.57 4.05
CA LEU A 87 -7.03 -9.15 2.82
C LEU A 87 -8.09 -9.40 1.75
N GLU A 88 -9.35 -9.65 2.12
CA GLU A 88 -10.45 -9.71 1.14
C GLU A 88 -10.66 -8.34 0.45
N PHE A 89 -10.61 -7.24 1.21
CA PHE A 89 -10.64 -5.90 0.65
C PHE A 89 -9.39 -5.59 -0.17
N ALA A 90 -8.21 -6.02 0.32
CA ALA A 90 -6.94 -5.84 -0.39
C ALA A 90 -6.98 -6.46 -1.80
N ARG A 91 -7.46 -7.70 -1.92
CA ARG A 91 -7.63 -8.36 -3.22
C ARG A 91 -8.55 -7.57 -4.14
N LYS A 92 -9.71 -7.10 -3.62
CA LYS A 92 -10.65 -6.27 -4.39
C LYS A 92 -10.01 -4.95 -4.83
N ASN A 93 -9.31 -4.27 -3.93
CA ASN A 93 -8.66 -2.99 -4.22
C ASN A 93 -7.59 -3.12 -5.31
N LEU A 94 -6.75 -4.14 -5.25
CA LEU A 94 -5.73 -4.35 -6.27
C LEU A 94 -6.31 -4.78 -7.62
N THR A 95 -7.49 -5.44 -7.68
CA THR A 95 -8.16 -5.68 -8.96
C THR A 95 -8.54 -4.38 -9.67
N LEU A 96 -8.76 -3.27 -8.94
CA LEU A 96 -9.07 -1.96 -9.54
C LEU A 96 -7.92 -1.42 -10.42
N LEU A 97 -6.71 -1.96 -10.31
CA LEU A 97 -5.59 -1.67 -11.20
C LEU A 97 -5.71 -2.36 -12.57
N THR A 98 -6.85 -2.97 -12.86
CA THR A 98 -7.16 -3.63 -14.13
C THR A 98 -8.48 -3.14 -14.70
N GLU A 99 -8.62 -3.19 -16.04
CA GLU A 99 -9.88 -2.85 -16.71
C GLU A 99 -11.04 -3.75 -16.26
N GLY A 100 -10.77 -5.04 -16.05
CA GLY A 100 -11.79 -5.99 -15.57
C GLY A 100 -12.29 -5.65 -14.15
N GLY A 101 -11.38 -5.26 -13.25
CA GLY A 101 -11.74 -4.85 -11.90
C GLY A 101 -12.55 -3.56 -11.87
N LEU A 102 -12.17 -2.55 -12.65
CA LEU A 102 -12.95 -1.31 -12.78
C LEU A 102 -14.32 -1.54 -13.41
N SER A 103 -14.42 -2.41 -14.42
CA SER A 103 -15.69 -2.76 -15.03
C SER A 103 -16.64 -3.42 -14.03
N LYS A 104 -16.15 -4.39 -13.26
CA LYS A 104 -16.93 -5.00 -12.16
C LYS A 104 -17.37 -3.97 -11.13
N ARG A 105 -16.46 -3.08 -10.73
CA ARG A 105 -16.80 -2.01 -9.77
C ARG A 105 -17.85 -1.04 -10.30
N ARG A 106 -17.81 -0.75 -11.59
CA ARG A 106 -18.82 0.06 -12.28
C ARG A 106 -20.21 -0.58 -12.20
N GLU A 107 -20.30 -1.89 -12.43
CA GLU A 107 -21.56 -2.64 -12.32
C GLU A 107 -22.13 -2.54 -10.90
N GLU A 108 -21.28 -2.76 -9.87
CA GLU A 108 -21.68 -2.62 -8.47
C GLU A 108 -22.19 -1.22 -8.14
N LEU A 109 -21.48 -0.17 -8.57
CA LEU A 109 -21.89 1.23 -8.34
C LEU A 109 -23.19 1.57 -9.08
N THR A 110 -23.38 1.04 -10.29
CA THR A 110 -24.62 1.22 -11.07
C THR A 110 -25.80 0.58 -10.35
N GLU A 111 -25.62 -0.61 -9.80
CA GLU A 111 -26.67 -1.27 -9.02
C GLU A 111 -26.98 -0.50 -7.71
N LEU A 112 -25.96 0.05 -7.04
CA LEU A 112 -26.17 0.90 -5.87
C LEU A 112 -26.96 2.18 -6.19
N ILE A 113 -26.73 2.79 -7.36
CA ILE A 113 -27.52 3.93 -7.84
C ILE A 113 -28.98 3.50 -8.07
N ARG A 114 -29.19 2.36 -8.72
CA ARG A 114 -30.52 1.83 -8.99
C ARG A 114 -31.33 1.57 -7.72
N LEU A 115 -30.65 1.06 -6.67
CA LEU A 115 -31.29 0.71 -5.40
C LEU A 115 -31.53 1.90 -4.46
N TYR A 116 -30.62 2.86 -4.45
CA TYR A 116 -30.59 3.91 -3.42
C TYR A 116 -30.66 5.33 -3.94
N GLU A 117 -30.51 5.58 -5.23
CA GLU A 117 -30.53 6.89 -5.90
C GLU A 117 -29.66 7.99 -5.26
N LYS A 118 -28.58 7.60 -4.53
CA LYS A 118 -27.72 8.55 -3.82
C LYS A 118 -26.77 9.27 -4.76
N GLU A 119 -26.66 10.60 -4.62
CA GLU A 119 -25.70 11.42 -5.38
C GLU A 119 -24.24 11.01 -5.15
N SER A 120 -23.91 10.49 -3.96
CA SER A 120 -22.59 9.95 -3.68
C SER A 120 -22.20 8.79 -4.62
N HIS A 121 -23.14 7.94 -5.00
CA HIS A 121 -22.90 6.82 -5.92
C HIS A 121 -22.69 7.31 -7.35
N LYS A 122 -23.40 8.36 -7.77
CA LYS A 122 -23.18 9.00 -9.08
C LYS A 122 -21.79 9.65 -9.13
N GLY A 123 -21.39 10.36 -8.07
CA GLY A 123 -20.04 10.89 -7.94
C GLY A 123 -18.96 9.82 -7.97
N ALA A 124 -19.24 8.63 -7.41
CA ALA A 124 -18.31 7.50 -7.45
C ALA A 124 -18.11 6.94 -8.87
N LEU A 125 -19.16 6.92 -9.72
CA LEU A 125 -19.01 6.55 -11.12
C LEU A 125 -18.09 7.51 -11.89
N LEU A 126 -18.22 8.83 -11.65
CA LEU A 126 -17.34 9.82 -12.27
C LEU A 126 -15.89 9.59 -11.82
N SER A 127 -15.66 9.37 -10.54
CA SER A 127 -14.34 9.06 -10.00
C SER A 127 -13.77 7.76 -10.61
N LEU A 128 -14.60 6.75 -10.83
CA LEU A 128 -14.18 5.51 -11.47
C LEU A 128 -13.67 5.75 -12.90
N GLU A 129 -14.34 6.58 -13.70
CA GLU A 129 -13.87 6.91 -15.05
C GLU A 129 -12.55 7.71 -15.00
N ASN A 130 -12.37 8.59 -14.03
CA ASN A 130 -11.10 9.29 -13.81
C ASN A 130 -9.97 8.30 -13.46
N LEU A 131 -10.24 7.29 -12.61
CA LEU A 131 -9.28 6.25 -12.28
C LEU A 131 -8.97 5.34 -13.47
N ARG A 132 -9.97 5.03 -14.33
CA ARG A 132 -9.77 4.28 -15.56
C ARG A 132 -8.75 4.96 -16.47
N GLY A 133 -8.80 6.28 -16.60
CA GLY A 133 -7.81 7.07 -17.32
C GLY A 133 -6.38 7.01 -16.78
N LYS A 134 -6.17 6.45 -15.58
CA LYS A 134 -4.86 6.25 -14.94
C LYS A 134 -4.32 4.83 -15.05
N LEU A 135 -5.08 3.90 -15.64
CA LEU A 135 -4.60 2.53 -15.80
C LEU A 135 -3.36 2.48 -16.69
N THR A 136 -2.43 1.65 -16.27
CA THR A 136 -1.23 1.27 -17.02
C THR A 136 -1.35 -0.18 -17.52
N THR A 137 -0.24 -0.77 -17.96
CA THR A 137 -0.17 -2.21 -18.19
C THR A 137 -0.56 -2.97 -16.92
N PRO A 138 -1.31 -4.08 -17.01
CA PRO A 138 -1.66 -4.88 -15.83
C PRO A 138 -0.43 -5.28 -15.02
N ILE A 139 -0.51 -5.09 -13.71
CA ILE A 139 0.56 -5.40 -12.76
C ILE A 139 0.17 -6.67 -12.02
N PRO A 140 1.00 -7.73 -12.01
CA PRO A 140 0.78 -8.91 -11.18
C PRO A 140 0.68 -8.52 -9.70
N THR A 141 -0.32 -9.05 -9.00
CA THR A 141 -0.58 -8.73 -7.59
C THR A 141 -0.70 -10.00 -6.76
N HIS A 142 -0.06 -10.03 -5.59
CA HIS A 142 0.02 -11.18 -4.71
C HIS A 142 -0.39 -10.76 -3.30
N ILE A 143 -1.53 -11.28 -2.82
CA ILE A 143 -2.05 -11.01 -1.48
C ILE A 143 -2.14 -12.32 -0.71
N PHE A 144 -1.49 -12.36 0.45
CA PHE A 144 -1.37 -13.56 1.27
C PHE A 144 -1.43 -13.23 2.77
N HIS A 145 -1.82 -14.21 3.57
CA HIS A 145 -1.86 -14.10 5.02
C HIS A 145 -0.48 -14.36 5.59
N GLN A 146 0.10 -13.41 6.31
CA GLN A 146 1.44 -13.52 6.89
C GLN A 146 1.62 -12.58 8.07
N ASN A 147 2.39 -13.03 9.07
CA ASN A 147 2.85 -12.18 10.16
C ASN A 147 4.16 -11.48 9.77
N ALA A 148 4.17 -10.16 9.74
CA ALA A 148 5.32 -9.35 9.36
C ALA A 148 6.58 -9.55 10.24
N PHE A 149 6.44 -10.14 11.42
CA PHE A 149 7.55 -10.44 12.35
C PHE A 149 8.15 -11.84 12.18
N TYR A 150 7.53 -12.69 11.36
CA TYR A 150 7.90 -14.08 11.15
C TYR A 150 7.99 -14.41 9.66
N LEU A 151 8.56 -13.47 8.88
CA LEU A 151 8.82 -13.71 7.47
C LEU A 151 9.95 -14.72 7.31
N VAL A 152 9.74 -15.71 6.46
CA VAL A 152 10.71 -16.76 6.17
C VAL A 152 11.09 -16.69 4.70
N GLU A 153 12.39 -16.85 4.38
CA GLU A 153 12.90 -16.66 3.02
C GLU A 153 12.27 -17.64 2.02
N ASP A 154 12.21 -18.92 2.41
CA ASP A 154 11.74 -20.01 1.55
C ASP A 154 10.22 -20.28 1.66
N GLU A 155 9.48 -19.45 2.37
CA GLU A 155 8.02 -19.56 2.49
C GLU A 155 7.32 -18.88 1.32
N GLU A 156 6.36 -19.58 0.74
CA GLU A 156 5.56 -19.05 -0.38
C GLU A 156 4.71 -17.84 0.01
N PRO A 157 4.64 -16.81 -0.83
CA PRO A 157 5.33 -16.67 -2.12
C PRO A 157 6.82 -16.34 -1.94
N ILE A 158 7.67 -17.01 -2.73
CA ILE A 158 9.12 -16.74 -2.75
C ILE A 158 9.38 -15.53 -3.62
N PHE A 159 9.86 -14.44 -3.04
CA PHE A 159 10.18 -13.19 -3.74
C PHE A 159 11.20 -12.36 -2.98
N LYS A 160 11.80 -11.40 -3.68
CA LYS A 160 12.57 -10.29 -3.09
C LYS A 160 12.02 -8.98 -3.66
N ALA A 161 11.55 -8.10 -2.80
CA ALA A 161 11.06 -6.78 -3.19
C ALA A 161 12.21 -5.78 -3.36
N ASP A 162 12.09 -4.87 -4.30
CA ASP A 162 13.02 -3.74 -4.47
C ASP A 162 12.66 -2.58 -3.54
N LEU A 163 11.39 -2.50 -3.16
CA LEU A 163 10.87 -1.53 -2.22
C LEU A 163 9.91 -2.21 -1.24
N ILE A 164 10.19 -2.08 0.05
CA ILE A 164 9.21 -2.33 1.10
C ILE A 164 8.66 -0.99 1.53
N LEU A 165 7.33 -0.82 1.45
CA LEU A 165 6.64 0.41 1.83
C LEU A 165 5.50 0.06 2.78
N THR A 166 5.60 0.44 4.04
CA THR A 166 4.63 0.03 5.07
C THR A 166 4.28 1.16 6.04
N ASP A 167 3.02 1.21 6.42
CA ASP A 167 2.49 2.10 7.47
C ASP A 167 2.27 1.28 8.75
N LEU A 168 3.09 1.53 9.76
CA LEU A 168 3.01 0.78 11.02
C LEU A 168 1.76 1.16 11.81
N PRO A 169 1.03 0.19 12.39
CA PRO A 169 -0.18 0.48 13.15
C PRO A 169 0.14 1.34 14.36
N TYR A 170 -0.55 2.49 14.47
CA TYR A 170 -0.37 3.46 15.55
C TYR A 170 -0.84 2.88 16.89
N GLY A 171 -0.12 3.18 17.95
CA GLY A 171 -0.53 2.86 19.35
C GLY A 171 -0.23 1.43 19.82
N ASN A 172 -0.17 0.44 18.96
CA ASN A 172 0.08 -0.95 19.36
C ASN A 172 1.56 -1.33 19.42
N LEU A 173 2.43 -0.60 18.72
CA LEU A 173 3.88 -0.79 18.77
C LEU A 173 4.47 -0.41 20.14
N VAL A 174 3.87 0.54 20.83
CA VAL A 174 4.25 0.91 22.20
C VAL A 174 3.99 -0.25 23.18
N GLY A 175 2.95 -1.06 22.91
CA GLY A 175 2.68 -2.28 23.68
C GLY A 175 3.65 -3.42 23.39
N TRP A 176 4.36 -3.39 22.26
CA TRP A 176 5.36 -4.39 21.88
C TRP A 176 6.73 -4.09 22.51
N GLU A 177 7.13 -2.82 22.60
CA GLU A 177 8.35 -2.40 23.32
C GLU A 177 8.28 -2.72 24.82
N GLY A 178 7.07 -2.70 25.41
CA GLY A 178 6.88 -2.95 26.85
C GLY A 178 6.80 -4.42 27.26
N LYS A 179 6.64 -5.38 26.35
CA LYS A 179 6.44 -6.80 26.69
C LYS A 179 7.53 -7.76 26.21
N GLN A 180 8.30 -7.43 25.18
CA GLN A 180 9.46 -8.21 24.71
C GLN A 180 10.46 -7.26 24.06
N GLY A 181 11.56 -6.96 24.76
CA GLY A 181 12.55 -5.96 24.39
C GLY A 181 13.35 -6.20 23.10
N ASN A 182 12.76 -6.57 21.97
CA ASN A 182 13.42 -6.73 20.66
C ASN A 182 12.45 -6.81 19.47
N SER A 183 11.23 -6.28 19.60
CA SER A 183 10.24 -6.44 18.53
C SER A 183 10.61 -5.72 17.23
N MET A 184 11.24 -4.55 17.32
CA MET A 184 11.67 -3.81 16.10
C MET A 184 12.89 -4.46 15.42
N GLU A 185 13.82 -5.02 16.18
CA GLU A 185 14.95 -5.77 15.64
C GLU A 185 14.46 -6.99 14.88
N LYS A 186 13.58 -7.79 15.48
CA LYS A 186 12.94 -8.93 14.82
C LYS A 186 12.16 -8.54 13.56
N PHE A 187 11.46 -7.39 13.58
CA PHE A 187 10.78 -6.89 12.41
C PHE A 187 11.77 -6.60 11.27
N PHE A 188 12.86 -5.89 11.54
CA PHE A 188 13.89 -5.63 10.54
C PHE A 188 14.59 -6.92 10.08
N GLU A 189 14.90 -7.85 10.99
CA GLU A 189 15.41 -9.18 10.64
C GLU A 189 14.46 -9.90 9.68
N ALA A 190 13.16 -9.90 9.98
CA ALA A 190 12.16 -10.48 9.10
C ALA A 190 12.13 -9.79 7.71
N LEU A 191 12.20 -8.45 7.65
CA LEU A 191 12.23 -7.72 6.38
C LEU A 191 13.47 -8.06 5.53
N THR A 192 14.63 -8.42 6.14
CA THR A 192 15.81 -8.83 5.37
C THR A 192 15.56 -10.08 4.52
N THR A 193 14.62 -10.91 4.93
CA THR A 193 14.26 -12.14 4.18
C THR A 193 13.47 -11.85 2.89
N LYS A 194 12.87 -10.67 2.76
CA LYS A 194 11.98 -10.31 1.64
C LYS A 194 12.44 -9.05 0.86
N ILE A 195 13.55 -8.43 1.23
CA ILE A 195 14.13 -7.28 0.52
C ILE A 195 15.29 -7.70 -0.37
N SER A 196 15.47 -7.11 -1.54
CA SER A 196 16.65 -7.27 -2.38
C SER A 196 17.87 -6.57 -1.78
N GLU A 197 19.08 -6.94 -2.19
CA GLU A 197 20.34 -6.44 -1.62
C GLU A 197 20.44 -4.90 -1.64
N ASP A 198 20.03 -4.28 -2.76
CA ASP A 198 19.99 -2.82 -2.93
C ASP A 198 18.59 -2.23 -2.69
N GLY A 199 17.71 -2.99 -2.04
CA GLY A 199 16.32 -2.59 -1.82
C GLY A 199 16.18 -1.47 -0.80
N ILE A 200 15.08 -0.73 -0.90
CA ILE A 200 14.72 0.37 -0.01
C ILE A 200 13.57 -0.03 0.90
N ILE A 201 13.68 0.34 2.17
CA ILE A 201 12.58 0.19 3.13
C ILE A 201 12.10 1.59 3.52
N ALA A 202 10.84 1.87 3.23
CA ALA A 202 10.14 3.09 3.66
C ALA A 202 9.12 2.73 4.74
N ILE A 203 9.32 3.26 5.94
CA ILE A 203 8.46 3.01 7.09
C ILE A 203 7.78 4.31 7.49
N ILE A 204 6.46 4.28 7.55
CA ILE A 204 5.65 5.33 8.13
C ILE A 204 5.36 4.96 9.58
N SER A 205 5.55 5.92 10.49
CA SER A 205 5.41 5.68 11.93
C SER A 205 5.21 6.98 12.70
N ASP A 206 4.93 6.87 13.99
CA ASP A 206 4.91 8.00 14.89
C ASP A 206 6.27 8.72 14.99
N LYS A 207 6.24 10.05 15.15
CA LYS A 207 7.45 10.90 15.19
C LYS A 207 8.46 10.51 16.27
N GLY A 208 8.00 9.90 17.35
CA GLY A 208 8.83 9.49 18.48
C GLY A 208 9.61 8.20 18.27
N GLN A 209 9.22 7.39 17.31
CA GLN A 209 9.85 6.11 17.05
C GLN A 209 11.23 6.30 16.39
N LYS A 210 12.21 5.59 16.92
CA LYS A 210 13.58 5.54 16.38
C LYS A 210 13.81 4.16 15.80
N PHE A 211 14.23 4.13 14.54
CA PHE A 211 14.58 2.91 13.84
C PHE A 211 16.08 2.86 13.61
N THR A 212 16.72 1.82 14.10
CA THR A 212 18.15 1.53 13.86
C THR A 212 18.29 0.03 13.69
N HIS A 213 19.03 -0.39 12.68
CA HIS A 213 19.39 -1.78 12.47
C HIS A 213 20.75 -1.83 11.77
N SER A 214 21.63 -2.77 12.15
CA SER A 214 22.99 -2.87 11.61
C SER A 214 23.05 -3.15 10.11
N GLY A 215 22.05 -3.84 9.57
CA GLY A 215 21.95 -4.17 8.16
C GLY A 215 21.39 -3.04 7.26
N PHE A 216 20.93 -1.91 7.84
CA PHE A 216 20.30 -0.84 7.06
C PHE A 216 20.90 0.53 7.34
N GLN A 217 21.14 1.31 6.29
CA GLN A 217 21.57 2.69 6.39
C GLN A 217 20.38 3.63 6.13
N ARG A 218 20.11 4.54 7.08
CA ARG A 218 19.08 5.57 6.87
C ARG A 218 19.50 6.53 5.76
N LYS A 219 18.67 6.63 4.73
CA LYS A 219 18.86 7.58 3.61
C LYS A 219 18.17 8.91 3.89
N GLU A 220 16.94 8.89 4.42
CA GLU A 220 16.14 10.10 4.64
C GLU A 220 15.21 9.97 5.86
N LYS A 221 14.79 11.10 6.40
CA LYS A 221 13.64 11.24 7.32
C LYS A 221 12.91 12.53 6.97
N PHE A 222 11.58 12.47 6.82
CA PHE A 222 10.78 13.64 6.52
C PHE A 222 9.45 13.68 7.29
#